data_b1bcc9b74c2090fced3744ceb5ffc5cb
#
_entry.id   b1bcc9b74c2090fced3744ceb5ffc5cb
#
_cell.length_a   1.000
_cell.length_b   1.000
_cell.length_c   1.000
_cell.angle_alpha   90.00
_cell.angle_beta   90.00
_cell.angle_gamma   90.00
#
_symmetry.space_group_name_H-M   'P 1'
#
loop_
_entity.id
_entity.type
_entity.pdbx_description
1 polymer ?
#
loop_
_entity_poly.entity_id
_entity_poly.type
_entity_poly.pdbx_seq_one_letter_code
_entity_poly.pdbx_strand_id
1 'polypeptide(L)'
;SLGFYIFPNPKSAKQLHVGVIPRAVDDYWQFRERLPEQTLDKQLGNPAWHLLRANGGYEAEEAPGAGGSLPVTYGLLLNLVGVMGAGTTRDQVWAYLGNYIADPDPAKHPELDALVGTALAYNRDFIAPTLERRAPAANEAAALRMLDEQLAQVPADTSAEDLQTMVYEIGKREEFAFESLRDWFKALYETLLGSEQGPRMGSFIALYGVANT
;
A
#
# COMPACT_ATOMS: atom_id res chain seq x y z
N SER A 1 8.11 -14.85 -7.86
CA SER A 1 8.72 -13.50 -7.86
C SER A 1 9.94 -13.33 -6.95
N LEU A 2 10.41 -14.40 -6.26
CA LEU A 2 11.67 -14.35 -5.47
C LEU A 2 12.92 -14.10 -6.33
N GLY A 3 12.85 -14.32 -7.65
CA GLY A 3 13.92 -13.99 -8.60
C GLY A 3 14.21 -12.49 -8.80
N PHE A 4 13.41 -11.63 -8.19
CA PHE A 4 13.57 -10.18 -8.27
C PHE A 4 14.76 -9.63 -7.47
N TYR A 5 15.16 -10.32 -6.43
CA TYR A 5 16.27 -9.88 -5.60
C TYR A 5 17.59 -10.43 -6.12
N ILE A 6 18.22 -9.70 -7.03
CA ILE A 6 19.63 -9.92 -7.36
C ILE A 6 20.42 -9.42 -6.15
N PHE A 7 21.07 -10.34 -5.43
CA PHE A 7 21.97 -9.99 -4.35
C PHE A 7 23.23 -9.34 -4.93
N PRO A 8 23.47 -8.05 -4.71
CA PRO A 8 24.62 -7.36 -5.31
C PRO A 8 25.97 -7.85 -4.75
N ASN A 9 25.96 -8.64 -3.69
CA ASN A 9 27.16 -9.20 -3.09
C ASN A 9 26.97 -10.69 -2.76
N PRO A 10 27.55 -11.60 -3.55
CA PRO A 10 27.43 -13.05 -3.33
C PRO A 10 28.07 -13.54 -2.02
N LYS A 11 28.85 -12.70 -1.33
CA LYS A 11 29.48 -13.03 -0.04
C LYS A 11 28.57 -12.72 1.16
N SER A 12 27.49 -11.99 0.99
CA SER A 12 26.50 -11.73 2.04
C SER A 12 25.23 -12.52 1.76
N ALA A 13 25.14 -13.73 2.29
CA ALA A 13 23.87 -14.47 2.29
C ALA A 13 22.87 -13.72 3.19
N LYS A 14 21.92 -13.02 2.59
CA LYS A 14 20.76 -12.49 3.33
C LYS A 14 19.67 -13.56 3.34
N GLN A 15 19.23 -13.90 4.53
CA GLN A 15 18.06 -14.77 4.68
C GLN A 15 16.84 -14.04 4.09
N LEU A 16 16.17 -14.66 3.11
CA LEU A 16 14.95 -14.14 2.54
C LEU A 16 13.82 -14.28 3.58
N HIS A 17 13.40 -13.15 4.14
CA HIS A 17 12.27 -13.10 5.06
C HIS A 17 10.99 -12.81 4.30
N VAL A 18 9.88 -13.45 4.68
CA VAL A 18 8.55 -13.25 4.02
C VAL A 18 8.12 -11.77 4.01
N GLY A 19 8.54 -10.99 4.98
CA GLY A 19 8.30 -9.55 5.08
C GLY A 19 8.83 -8.70 3.92
N VAL A 20 9.69 -9.24 3.04
CA VAL A 20 10.13 -8.53 1.82
C VAL A 20 9.14 -8.66 0.66
N ILE A 21 8.19 -9.61 0.73
CA ILE A 21 7.24 -9.90 -0.37
C ILE A 21 6.41 -8.68 -0.75
N PRO A 22 5.79 -7.94 0.20
CA PRO A 22 4.96 -6.80 -0.14
C PRO A 22 5.71 -5.76 -0.98
N ARG A 23 6.90 -5.40 -0.54
CA ARG A 23 7.75 -4.47 -1.26
C ARG A 23 8.18 -5.00 -2.63
N ALA A 24 8.52 -6.28 -2.72
CA ALA A 24 8.90 -6.88 -4.00
C ALA A 24 7.76 -6.86 -5.03
N VAL A 25 6.52 -7.01 -4.58
CA VAL A 25 5.33 -6.90 -5.43
C VAL A 25 5.17 -5.46 -5.92
N ASP A 26 5.25 -4.47 -5.03
CA ASP A 26 5.15 -3.06 -5.40
C ASP A 26 6.30 -2.62 -6.34
N ASP A 27 7.54 -3.02 -6.05
CA ASP A 27 8.69 -2.78 -6.92
C ASP A 27 8.49 -3.38 -8.33
N TYR A 28 7.93 -4.60 -8.41
CA TYR A 28 7.62 -5.24 -9.71
C TYR A 28 6.66 -4.39 -10.54
N TRP A 29 5.57 -3.90 -9.94
CA TRP A 29 4.59 -3.10 -10.65
C TRP A 29 5.17 -1.76 -11.09
N GLN A 30 5.98 -1.11 -10.26
CA GLN A 30 6.68 0.12 -10.64
C GLN A 30 7.68 -0.10 -11.79
N PHE A 31 8.39 -1.21 -11.80
CA PHE A 31 9.28 -1.57 -12.92
C PHE A 31 8.50 -1.86 -14.19
N ARG A 32 7.37 -2.55 -14.08
CA ARG A 32 6.50 -2.87 -15.21
C ARG A 32 5.89 -1.60 -15.83
N GLU A 33 5.42 -0.69 -15.03
CA GLU A 33 4.82 0.58 -15.47
C GLU A 33 5.78 1.40 -16.33
N ARG A 34 7.07 1.36 -16.02
CA ARG A 34 8.12 2.10 -16.74
C ARG A 34 8.55 1.48 -18.07
N LEU A 35 8.22 0.22 -18.30
CA LEU A 35 8.71 -0.52 -19.48
C LEU A 35 8.36 0.14 -20.83
N PRO A 36 7.13 0.63 -21.07
CA PRO A 36 6.75 1.22 -22.37
C PRO A 36 7.55 2.48 -22.72
N GLU A 37 8.04 3.20 -21.72
CA GLU A 37 8.79 4.46 -21.89
C GLU A 37 10.30 4.23 -22.01
N GLN A 38 10.77 2.99 -21.80
CA GLN A 38 12.19 2.66 -21.79
C GLN A 38 12.69 2.25 -23.16
N THR A 39 13.91 2.70 -23.52
CA THR A 39 14.66 2.14 -24.65
C THR A 39 15.02 0.68 -24.38
N LEU A 40 15.29 -0.09 -25.45
CA LEU A 40 15.63 -1.52 -25.35
C LEU A 40 16.75 -1.79 -24.34
N ASP A 41 17.83 -1.01 -24.34
CA ASP A 41 18.96 -1.17 -23.39
C ASP A 41 18.49 -0.98 -21.94
N LYS A 42 17.59 -0.06 -21.67
CA LYS A 42 17.00 0.15 -20.35
C LYS A 42 16.03 -0.97 -19.97
N GLN A 43 15.25 -1.47 -20.92
CA GLN A 43 14.36 -2.61 -20.72
C GLN A 43 15.16 -3.87 -20.34
N LEU A 44 16.31 -4.14 -20.99
CA LEU A 44 17.19 -5.25 -20.66
C LEU A 44 17.74 -5.20 -19.23
N GLY A 45 17.88 -3.99 -18.66
CA GLY A 45 18.23 -3.78 -17.25
C GLY A 45 17.04 -3.82 -16.29
N ASN A 46 15.81 -3.88 -16.80
CA ASN A 46 14.59 -3.84 -16.00
C ASN A 46 14.15 -5.27 -15.59
N PRO A 47 14.07 -5.58 -14.28
CA PRO A 47 13.70 -6.91 -13.83
C PRO A 47 12.33 -7.39 -14.33
N ALA A 48 11.35 -6.50 -14.45
CA ALA A 48 10.01 -6.84 -14.91
C ALA A 48 10.01 -7.37 -16.36
N TRP A 49 10.89 -6.85 -17.21
CA TRP A 49 11.03 -7.30 -18.59
C TRP A 49 11.39 -8.79 -18.68
N HIS A 50 12.34 -9.24 -17.85
CA HIS A 50 12.76 -10.64 -17.83
C HIS A 50 11.66 -11.57 -17.30
N LEU A 51 10.89 -11.14 -16.31
CA LEU A 51 9.78 -11.93 -15.76
C LEU A 51 8.63 -12.08 -16.76
N LEU A 52 8.28 -11.02 -17.46
CA LEU A 52 7.25 -11.04 -18.48
C LEU A 52 7.62 -11.98 -19.62
N ARG A 53 8.87 -11.97 -20.07
CA ARG A 53 9.36 -12.91 -21.10
C ARG A 53 9.40 -14.37 -20.62
N ALA A 54 9.86 -14.61 -19.40
CA ALA A 54 9.92 -15.95 -18.83
C ALA A 54 8.54 -16.62 -18.75
N ASN A 55 7.49 -15.82 -18.59
CA ASN A 55 6.10 -16.29 -18.53
C ASN A 55 5.41 -16.33 -19.91
N GLY A 56 6.16 -16.16 -21.02
CA GLY A 56 5.61 -16.19 -22.38
C GLY A 56 4.75 -15.00 -22.77
N GLY A 57 4.74 -13.93 -21.95
CA GLY A 57 3.87 -12.76 -22.12
C GLY A 57 4.48 -11.60 -22.91
N TYR A 58 5.68 -11.76 -23.50
CA TYR A 58 6.38 -10.66 -24.14
C TYR A 58 7.18 -11.09 -25.37
N GLU A 59 6.69 -10.79 -26.55
CA GLU A 59 7.47 -10.84 -27.77
C GLU A 59 8.09 -9.46 -28.04
N ALA A 60 9.37 -9.41 -28.44
CA ALA A 60 10.19 -8.20 -28.46
C ALA A 60 9.74 -7.12 -29.49
N GLU A 61 8.76 -7.43 -30.33
CA GLU A 61 8.22 -6.50 -31.35
C GLU A 61 6.90 -5.84 -30.95
N GLU A 62 6.21 -6.35 -29.95
CA GLU A 62 5.05 -5.69 -29.37
C GLU A 62 5.46 -5.05 -28.05
N ALA A 63 5.58 -3.73 -28.03
CA ALA A 63 5.56 -3.02 -26.77
C ALA A 63 4.32 -3.51 -26.01
N PRO A 64 4.43 -4.09 -24.81
CA PRO A 64 3.24 -4.56 -24.15
C PRO A 64 2.31 -3.38 -23.99
N GLY A 65 1.12 -3.49 -24.51
CA GLY A 65 0.00 -2.65 -24.11
C GLY A 65 -0.33 -2.82 -22.64
N ALA A 66 0.56 -3.45 -21.92
CA ALA A 66 0.52 -3.81 -20.54
C ALA A 66 1.54 -3.05 -19.70
N GLY A 67 1.75 -1.79 -19.95
CA GLY A 67 2.17 -0.86 -18.91
C GLY A 67 1.00 -0.62 -17.97
N GLY A 68 0.39 -1.68 -17.43
CA GLY A 68 -0.69 -1.54 -16.46
C GLY A 68 -0.11 -1.08 -15.13
N SER A 69 -0.38 0.15 -14.73
CA SER A 69 -0.19 0.54 -13.33
C SER A 69 -1.33 -0.06 -12.51
N LEU A 70 -1.01 -0.54 -11.32
CA LEU A 70 -2.06 -0.88 -10.37
C LEU A 70 -2.64 0.43 -9.80
N PRO A 71 -3.97 0.55 -9.73
CA PRO A 71 -4.60 1.72 -9.13
C PRO A 71 -4.29 1.85 -7.64
N VAL A 72 -3.94 0.74 -6.98
CA VAL A 72 -3.53 0.69 -5.56
C VAL A 72 -2.28 -0.17 -5.42
N THR A 73 -1.37 0.22 -4.52
CA THR A 73 -0.19 -0.59 -4.21
C THR A 73 -0.56 -1.82 -3.38
N TYR A 74 0.25 -2.88 -3.47
CA TYR A 74 0.04 -4.08 -2.66
C TYR A 74 0.18 -3.78 -1.16
N GLY A 75 1.11 -2.90 -0.80
CA GLY A 75 1.26 -2.43 0.58
C GLY A 75 -0.01 -1.75 1.09
N LEU A 76 -0.69 -0.94 0.25
CA LEU A 76 -1.96 -0.29 0.63
C LEU A 76 -3.09 -1.31 0.82
N LEU A 77 -3.18 -2.32 -0.06
CA LEU A 77 -4.13 -3.44 0.10
C LEU A 77 -3.92 -4.21 1.40
N LEU A 78 -2.67 -4.50 1.76
CA LEU A 78 -2.34 -5.20 2.99
C LEU A 78 -2.75 -4.41 4.24
N ASN A 79 -2.54 -3.10 4.22
CA ASN A 79 -2.99 -2.25 5.33
C ASN A 79 -4.52 -2.21 5.44
N LEU A 80 -5.23 -2.10 4.31
CA LEU A 80 -6.68 -2.18 4.28
C LEU A 80 -7.18 -3.49 4.90
N VAL A 81 -6.68 -4.62 4.41
CA VAL A 81 -7.09 -5.95 4.89
C VAL A 81 -6.70 -6.15 6.36
N GLY A 82 -5.55 -5.61 6.81
CA GLY A 82 -5.11 -5.64 8.20
C GLY A 82 -6.04 -4.90 9.16
N VAL A 83 -6.59 -3.76 8.74
CA VAL A 83 -7.57 -3.00 9.53
C VAL A 83 -8.94 -3.68 9.54
N MET A 84 -9.38 -4.24 8.42
CA MET A 84 -10.65 -4.94 8.30
C MET A 84 -10.68 -6.26 9.10
N GLY A 85 -9.52 -6.89 9.31
CA GLY A 85 -9.36 -8.07 10.16
C GLY A 85 -9.41 -9.41 9.42
N ALA A 86 -9.19 -10.50 10.18
CA ALA A 86 -8.97 -11.84 9.63
C ALA A 86 -10.20 -12.46 8.93
N GLY A 87 -11.41 -11.97 9.22
CA GLY A 87 -12.67 -12.45 8.60
C GLY A 87 -13.04 -11.75 7.30
N THR A 88 -12.21 -10.87 6.79
CA THR A 88 -12.47 -10.07 5.59
C THR A 88 -12.64 -10.93 4.35
N THR A 89 -13.71 -10.67 3.61
CA THR A 89 -13.98 -11.33 2.33
C THR A 89 -13.47 -10.51 1.15
N ARG A 90 -13.32 -11.17 0.00
CA ARG A 90 -12.93 -10.51 -1.26
C ARG A 90 -13.92 -9.41 -1.66
N ASP A 91 -15.22 -9.69 -1.56
CA ASP A 91 -16.27 -8.72 -1.91
C ASP A 91 -16.22 -7.46 -1.03
N GLN A 92 -15.90 -7.63 0.25
CA GLN A 92 -15.72 -6.48 1.15
C GLN A 92 -14.52 -5.63 0.74
N VAL A 93 -13.37 -6.24 0.36
CA VAL A 93 -12.22 -5.49 -0.15
C VAL A 93 -12.58 -4.71 -1.41
N TRP A 94 -13.31 -5.34 -2.34
CA TRP A 94 -13.75 -4.68 -3.56
C TRP A 94 -14.73 -3.54 -3.31
N ALA A 95 -15.59 -3.64 -2.29
CA ALA A 95 -16.46 -2.53 -1.88
C ALA A 95 -15.63 -1.31 -1.44
N TYR A 96 -14.53 -1.50 -0.69
CA TYR A 96 -13.63 -0.40 -0.32
C TYR A 96 -12.81 0.13 -1.51
N LEU A 97 -12.40 -0.74 -2.44
CA LEU A 97 -11.73 -0.30 -3.66
C LEU A 97 -12.60 0.65 -4.49
N GLY A 98 -13.93 0.53 -4.40
CA GLY A 98 -14.89 1.45 -5.01
C GLY A 98 -14.77 2.91 -4.54
N ASN A 99 -14.19 3.17 -3.37
CA ASN A 99 -13.91 4.51 -2.90
C ASN A 99 -12.69 5.13 -3.60
N TYR A 100 -11.84 4.32 -4.21
CA TYR A 100 -10.53 4.73 -4.72
C TYR A 100 -10.40 4.60 -6.24
N ILE A 101 -11.10 3.65 -6.85
CA ILE A 101 -11.07 3.39 -8.30
C ILE A 101 -12.45 3.61 -8.93
N ALA A 102 -12.46 4.20 -10.11
CA ALA A 102 -13.70 4.61 -10.76
C ALA A 102 -14.61 3.46 -11.23
N ASP A 103 -14.06 2.28 -11.47
CA ASP A 103 -14.79 1.11 -11.99
C ASP A 103 -14.31 -0.15 -11.26
N PRO A 104 -14.83 -0.41 -10.03
CA PRO A 104 -14.35 -1.47 -9.15
C PRO A 104 -14.92 -2.84 -9.53
N ASP A 105 -14.73 -3.28 -10.76
CA ASP A 105 -15.17 -4.58 -11.26
C ASP A 105 -14.00 -5.57 -11.29
N PRO A 106 -14.01 -6.66 -10.49
CA PRO A 106 -12.97 -7.70 -10.50
C PRO A 106 -12.68 -8.26 -11.90
N ALA A 107 -13.69 -8.37 -12.75
CA ALA A 107 -13.56 -8.91 -14.10
C ALA A 107 -12.75 -7.97 -15.02
N LYS A 108 -12.79 -6.66 -14.75
CA LYS A 108 -12.01 -5.65 -15.50
C LYS A 108 -10.59 -5.45 -14.97
N HIS A 109 -10.35 -5.91 -13.74
CA HIS A 109 -9.06 -5.78 -13.06
C HIS A 109 -8.53 -7.14 -12.54
N PRO A 110 -8.33 -8.14 -13.42
CA PRO A 110 -8.01 -9.51 -12.99
C PRO A 110 -6.68 -9.61 -12.22
N GLU A 111 -5.70 -8.75 -12.53
CA GLU A 111 -4.42 -8.70 -11.83
C GLU A 111 -4.58 -8.13 -10.40
N LEU A 112 -5.40 -7.09 -10.25
CA LEU A 112 -5.75 -6.54 -8.94
C LEU A 112 -6.55 -7.54 -8.12
N ASP A 113 -7.50 -8.26 -8.74
CA ASP A 113 -8.27 -9.28 -8.06
C ASP A 113 -7.41 -10.45 -7.57
N ALA A 114 -6.41 -10.87 -8.35
CA ALA A 114 -5.42 -11.83 -7.90
C ALA A 114 -4.61 -11.30 -6.70
N LEU A 115 -4.25 -10.01 -6.70
CA LEU A 115 -3.55 -9.38 -5.57
C LEU A 115 -4.44 -9.27 -4.34
N VAL A 116 -5.72 -8.98 -4.47
CA VAL A 116 -6.69 -9.02 -3.36
C VAL A 116 -6.69 -10.40 -2.71
N GLY A 117 -6.77 -11.47 -3.51
CA GLY A 117 -6.71 -12.84 -3.00
C GLY A 117 -5.42 -13.15 -2.25
N THR A 118 -4.27 -12.71 -2.78
CA THR A 118 -2.98 -12.91 -2.11
C THR A 118 -2.83 -12.03 -0.87
N ALA A 119 -3.38 -10.81 -0.85
CA ALA A 119 -3.37 -9.94 0.31
C ALA A 119 -4.17 -10.52 1.48
N LEU A 120 -5.35 -11.09 1.20
CA LEU A 120 -6.16 -11.80 2.19
C LEU A 120 -5.41 -13.00 2.80
N ALA A 121 -4.76 -13.81 1.96
CA ALA A 121 -3.96 -14.95 2.43
C ALA A 121 -2.76 -14.49 3.25
N TYR A 122 -2.01 -13.49 2.77
CA TYR A 122 -0.85 -12.95 3.49
C TYR A 122 -1.24 -12.32 4.82
N ASN A 123 -2.36 -11.60 4.87
CA ASN A 123 -2.87 -11.04 6.12
C ASN A 123 -3.20 -12.14 7.14
N ARG A 124 -3.96 -13.15 6.72
CA ARG A 124 -4.35 -14.27 7.58
C ARG A 124 -3.13 -15.02 8.13
N ASP A 125 -2.12 -15.27 7.29
CA ASP A 125 -1.04 -16.17 7.61
C ASP A 125 0.14 -15.45 8.32
N PHE A 126 0.35 -14.15 8.08
CA PHE A 126 1.53 -13.43 8.53
C PHE A 126 1.26 -12.13 9.30
N ILE A 127 0.18 -11.40 9.00
CA ILE A 127 -0.09 -10.11 9.65
C ILE A 127 -0.98 -10.31 10.87
N ALA A 128 -2.17 -10.88 10.68
CA ALA A 128 -3.16 -11.00 11.74
C ALA A 128 -2.64 -11.70 13.02
N PRO A 129 -1.79 -12.75 12.95
CA PRO A 129 -1.26 -13.40 14.15
C PRO A 129 -0.28 -12.54 14.96
N THR A 130 0.32 -11.51 14.35
CA THR A 130 1.35 -10.65 14.96
C THR A 130 0.92 -9.21 15.13
N LEU A 131 -0.33 -8.89 14.77
CA LEU A 131 -0.84 -7.52 14.82
C LEU A 131 -1.10 -7.10 16.26
N GLU A 132 -0.33 -6.15 16.75
CA GLU A 132 -0.50 -5.55 18.07
C GLU A 132 -0.74 -4.04 17.93
N ARG A 133 -1.90 -3.56 18.38
CA ARG A 133 -2.20 -2.13 18.46
C ARG A 133 -1.98 -1.67 19.89
N ARG A 134 -1.27 -0.54 20.05
CA ARG A 134 -1.12 0.09 21.35
C ARG A 134 -2.15 1.18 21.59
N ALA A 135 -2.43 1.47 22.83
CA ALA A 135 -3.19 2.66 23.19
C ALA A 135 -2.36 3.92 22.92
N PRO A 136 -2.97 5.02 22.42
CA PRO A 136 -2.28 6.27 22.23
C PRO A 136 -1.92 6.93 23.56
N ALA A 137 -0.80 7.66 23.60
CA ALA A 137 -0.46 8.57 24.70
C ALA A 137 -1.45 9.75 24.74
N ALA A 138 -1.45 10.56 25.79
CA ALA A 138 -2.43 11.62 25.98
C ALA A 138 -2.41 12.68 24.86
N ASN A 139 -1.21 13.10 24.43
CA ASN A 139 -1.03 14.03 23.32
C ASN A 139 -1.40 13.42 21.97
N GLU A 140 -1.04 12.16 21.74
CA GLU A 140 -1.43 11.40 20.54
C GLU A 140 -2.95 11.24 20.45
N ALA A 141 -3.60 10.92 21.57
CA ALA A 141 -5.05 10.81 21.64
C ALA A 141 -5.76 12.16 21.38
N ALA A 142 -5.15 13.27 21.78
CA ALA A 142 -5.68 14.60 21.46
C ALA A 142 -5.56 14.92 19.96
N ALA A 143 -4.41 14.59 19.34
CA ALA A 143 -4.20 14.75 17.91
C ALA A 143 -5.11 13.85 17.07
N LEU A 144 -5.33 12.59 17.50
CA LEU A 144 -6.27 11.66 16.85
C LEU A 144 -7.72 12.16 16.91
N ARG A 145 -8.16 12.72 18.05
CA ARG A 145 -9.50 13.34 18.14
C ARG A 145 -9.65 14.53 17.19
N MET A 146 -8.62 15.37 17.07
CA MET A 146 -8.64 16.46 16.11
C MET A 146 -8.72 15.94 14.67
N LEU A 147 -8.02 14.85 14.34
CA LEU A 147 -8.13 14.22 13.03
C LEU A 147 -9.55 13.73 12.77
N ASP A 148 -10.17 13.04 13.71
CA ASP A 148 -11.55 12.57 13.64
C ASP A 148 -12.54 13.74 13.44
N GLU A 149 -12.42 14.80 14.23
CA GLU A 149 -13.24 16.01 14.11
C GLU A 149 -13.10 16.70 12.74
N GLN A 150 -11.90 16.74 12.18
CA GLN A 150 -11.66 17.32 10.85
C GLN A 150 -12.18 16.42 9.74
N LEU A 151 -11.99 15.11 9.84
CA LEU A 151 -12.54 14.15 8.89
C LEU A 151 -14.06 14.20 8.83
N ALA A 152 -14.73 14.39 9.96
CA ALA A 152 -16.19 14.53 10.01
C ALA A 152 -16.73 15.77 9.26
N GLN A 153 -15.87 16.74 8.95
CA GLN A 153 -16.25 18.00 8.29
C GLN A 153 -15.94 18.06 6.80
N VAL A 154 -15.18 17.11 6.28
CA VAL A 154 -14.79 17.10 4.87
C VAL A 154 -15.70 16.20 4.04
N PRO A 155 -15.90 16.51 2.75
CA PRO A 155 -16.63 15.65 1.83
C PRO A 155 -16.02 14.25 1.73
N ALA A 156 -16.87 13.24 1.49
CA ALA A 156 -16.42 11.85 1.38
C ALA A 156 -15.48 11.61 0.19
N ASP A 157 -15.52 12.46 -0.84
CA ASP A 157 -14.71 12.42 -2.06
C ASP A 157 -13.47 13.35 -1.96
N THR A 158 -13.10 13.79 -0.76
CA THR A 158 -11.88 14.59 -0.54
C THR A 158 -10.65 13.85 -1.07
N SER A 159 -9.80 14.57 -1.80
CA SER A 159 -8.63 13.97 -2.44
C SER A 159 -7.63 13.39 -1.44
N ALA A 160 -6.92 12.33 -1.84
CA ALA A 160 -5.86 11.73 -1.02
C ALA A 160 -4.75 12.74 -0.67
N GLU A 161 -4.54 13.77 -1.50
CA GLU A 161 -3.56 14.83 -1.26
C GLU A 161 -4.02 15.81 -0.19
N ASP A 162 -5.28 16.22 -0.23
CA ASP A 162 -5.86 17.12 0.77
C ASP A 162 -5.94 16.41 2.14
N LEU A 163 -6.35 15.14 2.15
CA LEU A 163 -6.34 14.30 3.35
C LEU A 163 -4.91 14.15 3.93
N GLN A 164 -3.92 13.96 3.07
CA GLN A 164 -2.52 13.90 3.50
C GLN A 164 -2.05 15.22 4.10
N THR A 165 -2.42 16.33 3.48
CA THR A 165 -2.10 17.68 3.97
C THR A 165 -2.72 17.90 5.35
N MET A 166 -3.99 17.54 5.54
CA MET A 166 -4.67 17.60 6.83
C MET A 166 -3.90 16.83 7.93
N VAL A 167 -3.50 15.59 7.64
CA VAL A 167 -2.72 14.77 8.59
C VAL A 167 -1.39 15.43 8.92
N TYR A 168 -0.71 16.04 7.94
CA TYR A 168 0.55 16.76 8.16
C TYR A 168 0.35 18.01 9.04
N GLU A 169 -0.69 18.79 8.77
CA GLU A 169 -0.94 20.03 9.52
C GLU A 169 -1.28 19.75 10.98
N ILE A 170 -1.99 18.66 11.29
CA ILE A 170 -2.23 18.23 12.67
C ILE A 170 -0.91 17.90 13.36
N GLY A 171 -0.03 17.13 12.72
CA GLY A 171 1.25 16.73 13.30
C GLY A 171 2.25 17.87 13.54
N LYS A 172 2.06 19.02 12.86
CA LYS A 172 2.88 20.23 13.05
C LYS A 172 2.41 21.14 14.18
N ARG A 173 1.25 20.89 14.78
CA ARG A 173 0.71 21.76 15.82
C ARG A 173 1.53 21.64 17.10
N GLU A 174 2.01 22.76 17.60
CA GLU A 174 2.82 22.85 18.82
C GLU A 174 2.10 22.32 20.05
N GLU A 175 0.75 22.41 20.10
CA GLU A 175 -0.06 21.96 21.21
C GLU A 175 0.04 20.46 21.49
N PHE A 176 0.38 19.64 20.48
CA PHE A 176 0.57 18.19 20.65
C PHE A 176 1.99 17.81 21.00
N ALA A 177 2.94 18.73 20.95
CA ALA A 177 4.33 18.58 21.38
C ALA A 177 5.03 17.32 20.80
N PHE A 178 4.77 16.99 19.52
CA PHE A 178 5.55 15.98 18.82
C PHE A 178 6.94 16.54 18.53
N GLU A 179 8.00 15.75 18.85
CA GLU A 179 9.38 16.15 18.56
C GLU A 179 9.64 16.23 17.05
N SER A 180 8.94 15.38 16.29
CA SER A 180 8.99 15.37 14.82
C SER A 180 7.69 14.87 14.20
N LEU A 181 7.47 15.19 12.92
CA LEU A 181 6.37 14.58 12.15
C LEU A 181 6.46 13.05 12.10
N ARG A 182 7.67 12.50 12.19
CA ARG A 182 7.86 11.05 12.22
C ARG A 182 7.21 10.42 13.45
N ASP A 183 7.25 11.09 14.60
CA ASP A 183 6.64 10.58 15.85
C ASP A 183 5.11 10.58 15.74
N TRP A 184 4.54 11.64 15.14
CA TRP A 184 3.11 11.66 14.83
C TRP A 184 2.69 10.52 13.89
N PHE A 185 3.40 10.32 12.78
CA PHE A 185 3.10 9.22 11.85
C PHE A 185 3.30 7.85 12.49
N LYS A 186 4.33 7.68 13.32
CA LYS A 186 4.54 6.45 14.09
C LYS A 186 3.35 6.20 15.03
N ALA A 187 2.89 7.21 15.75
CA ALA A 187 1.71 7.11 16.61
C ALA A 187 0.46 6.67 15.84
N LEU A 188 0.20 7.26 14.66
CA LEU A 188 -0.89 6.86 13.77
C LEU A 188 -0.79 5.39 13.37
N TYR A 189 0.39 4.95 12.92
CA TYR A 189 0.58 3.58 12.45
C TYR A 189 0.46 2.56 13.58
N GLU A 190 1.06 2.81 14.73
CA GLU A 190 1.01 1.88 15.87
C GLU A 190 -0.39 1.77 16.48
N THR A 191 -1.14 2.86 16.51
CA THR A 191 -2.49 2.87 17.08
C THR A 191 -3.56 2.35 16.12
N LEU A 192 -3.50 2.74 14.85
CA LEU A 192 -4.52 2.38 13.86
C LEU A 192 -4.18 1.09 13.12
N LEU A 193 -2.92 0.91 12.73
CA LEU A 193 -2.49 -0.19 11.87
C LEU A 193 -1.71 -1.28 12.62
N GLY A 194 -1.31 -1.06 13.88
CA GLY A 194 -0.53 -2.01 14.66
C GLY A 194 0.88 -2.25 14.12
N SER A 195 1.49 -1.26 13.49
CA SER A 195 2.84 -1.34 12.92
C SER A 195 3.58 -0.01 13.08
N GLU A 196 4.92 -0.04 13.12
CA GLU A 196 5.73 1.19 13.21
C GLU A 196 5.78 2.00 11.91
N GLN A 197 5.37 1.40 10.80
CA GLN A 197 5.39 2.00 9.47
C GLN A 197 4.09 1.66 8.74
N GLY A 198 3.68 2.53 7.82
CA GLY A 198 2.44 2.33 7.08
C GLY A 198 2.43 3.06 5.74
N PRO A 199 1.29 3.05 5.06
CA PRO A 199 1.10 3.71 3.78
C PRO A 199 1.07 5.23 3.94
N ARG A 200 1.03 5.94 2.81
CA ARG A 200 0.65 7.36 2.81
C ARG A 200 -0.75 7.49 3.40
N MET A 201 -0.89 8.16 4.55
CA MET A 201 -2.15 8.19 5.31
C MET A 201 -3.31 8.77 4.52
N GLY A 202 -3.09 9.82 3.71
CA GLY A 202 -4.13 10.37 2.86
C GLY A 202 -4.68 9.35 1.86
N SER A 203 -3.83 8.54 1.24
CA SER A 203 -4.25 7.45 0.35
C SER A 203 -4.99 6.35 1.10
N PHE A 204 -4.56 6.06 2.32
CA PHE A 204 -5.22 5.06 3.16
C PHE A 204 -6.63 5.52 3.57
N ILE A 205 -6.78 6.76 4.03
CA ILE A 205 -8.07 7.35 4.41
C ILE A 205 -9.02 7.40 3.20
N ALA A 206 -8.53 7.81 2.02
CA ALA A 206 -9.33 7.83 0.80
C ALA A 206 -9.84 6.43 0.42
N LEU A 207 -9.01 5.40 0.56
CA LEU A 207 -9.38 4.01 0.27
C LEU A 207 -10.35 3.43 1.32
N TYR A 208 -10.02 3.62 2.61
CA TYR A 208 -10.83 3.10 3.72
C TYR A 208 -12.15 3.86 3.86
N GLY A 209 -12.20 5.09 3.35
CA GLY A 209 -13.34 5.99 3.42
C GLY A 209 -13.27 6.92 4.62
N VAL A 210 -13.46 8.21 4.36
CA VAL A 210 -13.42 9.27 5.37
C VAL A 210 -14.31 8.96 6.59
N ALA A 211 -15.52 8.45 6.33
CA ALA A 211 -16.49 8.11 7.39
C ALA A 211 -16.14 6.84 8.18
N ASN A 212 -15.20 6.04 7.71
CA ASN A 212 -14.81 4.77 8.35
C ASN A 212 -13.50 4.89 9.14
N THR A 213 -12.75 5.99 8.92
CA THR A 213 -11.49 6.25 9.58
C THR A 213 -11.70 6.83 10.95
#